data_04c4ac6ec8b4df23ab90a5f2fb9276eb
#
_entry.id   04c4ac6ec8b4df23ab90a5f2fb9276eb
#
_cell.length_a   1.000
_cell.length_b   1.000
_cell.length_c   1.000
_cell.angle_alpha   90.00
_cell.angle_beta   90.00
_cell.angle_gamma   90.00
#
_symmetry.space_group_name_H-M   'P 1'
#
loop_
_entity.id
_entity.type
_entity.pdbx_description
1 polymer ?
#
loop_
_entity_poly.entity_id
_entity_poly.type
_entity_poly.pdbx_seq_one_letter_code
_entity_poly.pdbx_strand_id
1 'polypeptide(L)'
;MKVLGLLLILIATSQVPGAGAVPPELPVFTDVTDAAGIRAKHSFGDFELSNIVEGTGAGAMFFDYNGDGWLDIYFPNGCWLKDVSDNRGRSLRGKLSNSLYRNNRDGTFTDVTKQAGVGDEEHYGVGCSAADFDNDGDLDLYVLNYGPNVFYRNNGDGTFTDISQQSGLANPSWSLSAVWFDYDNDGDLDVYVANYLQYDSGKFRSYYAAAGYPGPLSYGGQPDALYRNNGDGTFTDVTKQAGIYRPNGRAMSATAADLNNDGLVDIYVPNDAMENYFFRNKGDGTFEEEGLAMGLAFGEGGQGVSSMGPAVGDVDRDGWLDVYIPDMGYGCLLMNRKDYFEDRTAPSGLAVVCGQYTGWGGILFDYDCDGYLDVFIANGDPHHEYPEEDVLMRNDGAGKFVDVAKISGEYFKQKYVGRGATYGDYDNDGDLDLLVVNLNDRARLLRNDGGNRNNWLIINPKLPNGKTDAVGARVTVTTRSASSGQAGSLIQIQDLIPVRGYLSQADSRCHFGLGTAGQADVVEIRWPDKRTTRLTKVKANQILTVIQERKNE
;
A
#
# COMPACT_ATOMS: atom_id res chain seq x y z
N MET A 1 54.83 52.52 -24.80
CA MET A 1 53.63 52.37 -25.65
C MET A 1 52.85 51.21 -25.10
N LYS A 2 51.76 51.49 -24.39
CA LYS A 2 50.82 50.49 -23.88
C LYS A 2 49.63 50.49 -24.80
N VAL A 3 49.34 49.31 -25.41
CA VAL A 3 48.16 49.12 -26.24
C VAL A 3 47.06 48.60 -25.32
N LEU A 4 46.00 49.37 -25.19
CA LEU A 4 44.79 49.05 -24.43
C LEU A 4 43.84 48.31 -25.39
N GLY A 5 43.62 47.01 -25.17
CA GLY A 5 42.63 46.22 -25.92
C GLY A 5 41.26 46.41 -25.29
N LEU A 6 40.32 46.92 -26.07
CA LEU A 6 38.90 47.10 -25.73
C LEU A 6 38.18 45.77 -25.97
N LEU A 7 37.66 45.14 -24.89
CA LEU A 7 36.85 43.94 -24.97
C LEU A 7 35.37 44.36 -25.14
N LEU A 8 34.81 44.20 -26.33
CA LEU A 8 33.38 44.38 -26.55
C LEU A 8 32.62 43.13 -26.03
N ILE A 9 31.87 43.30 -24.96
CA ILE A 9 30.90 42.28 -24.51
C ILE A 9 29.62 42.49 -25.31
N LEU A 10 29.32 41.57 -26.21
CA LEU A 10 27.98 41.44 -26.82
C LEU A 10 27.01 40.87 -25.79
N ILE A 11 26.11 41.70 -25.29
CA ILE A 11 24.95 41.24 -24.51
C ILE A 11 23.91 40.72 -25.50
N ALA A 12 23.82 39.40 -25.64
CA ALA A 12 22.71 38.77 -26.33
C ALA A 12 21.46 38.89 -25.46
N THR A 13 20.53 39.73 -25.83
CA THR A 13 19.19 39.75 -25.23
C THR A 13 18.47 38.48 -25.67
N SER A 14 18.45 37.47 -24.79
CA SER A 14 17.54 36.34 -24.95
C SER A 14 16.12 36.86 -24.76
N GLN A 15 15.31 36.79 -25.80
CA GLN A 15 13.86 36.98 -25.69
C GLN A 15 13.32 35.95 -24.69
N VAL A 16 12.70 36.44 -23.61
CA VAL A 16 11.87 35.63 -22.70
C VAL A 16 10.75 35.03 -23.54
N PRO A 17 10.58 33.72 -23.59
CA PRO A 17 9.40 33.12 -24.22
C PRO A 17 8.14 33.70 -23.60
N GLY A 18 7.15 33.98 -24.43
CA GLY A 18 5.89 34.58 -24.06
C GLY A 18 5.18 33.87 -22.92
N ALA A 19 4.31 34.60 -22.24
CA ALA A 19 3.51 34.16 -21.13
C ALA A 19 3.01 32.72 -21.35
N GLY A 20 3.66 31.76 -20.69
CA GLY A 20 3.24 30.38 -20.66
C GLY A 20 1.84 30.30 -20.06
N ALA A 21 1.04 29.39 -20.56
CA ALA A 21 -0.21 29.04 -19.92
C ALA A 21 0.04 28.87 -18.42
N VAL A 22 -0.80 29.47 -17.60
CA VAL A 22 -0.79 29.23 -16.15
C VAL A 22 -0.84 27.71 -15.97
N PRO A 23 0.10 27.08 -15.26
CA PRO A 23 0.00 25.64 -15.01
C PRO A 23 -1.39 25.33 -14.45
N PRO A 24 -2.02 24.23 -14.85
CA PRO A 24 -3.29 23.85 -14.23
C PRO A 24 -3.09 23.84 -12.71
N GLU A 25 -4.05 24.41 -11.99
CA GLU A 25 -4.01 24.43 -10.53
C GLU A 25 -4.00 23.00 -10.02
N LEU A 26 -2.93 22.64 -9.28
CA LEU A 26 -2.78 21.27 -8.76
C LEU A 26 -3.89 20.99 -7.72
N PRO A 27 -4.31 19.73 -7.56
CA PRO A 27 -5.19 19.32 -6.48
C PRO A 27 -4.61 19.67 -5.11
N VAL A 28 -5.49 19.86 -4.14
CA VAL A 28 -5.13 20.19 -2.75
C VAL A 28 -5.76 19.18 -1.82
N PHE A 29 -4.96 18.62 -0.92
CA PHE A 29 -5.46 17.75 0.13
C PHE A 29 -5.92 18.55 1.35
N THR A 30 -7.16 18.32 1.76
CA THR A 30 -7.76 18.94 2.94
C THR A 30 -7.90 17.92 4.07
N ASP A 31 -7.33 18.18 5.24
CA ASP A 31 -7.56 17.36 6.43
C ASP A 31 -9.03 17.52 6.89
N VAL A 32 -9.83 16.50 6.63
CA VAL A 32 -11.24 16.44 6.99
C VAL A 32 -11.52 15.54 8.21
N THR A 33 -10.51 15.06 8.87
CA THR A 33 -10.59 14.08 9.99
C THR A 33 -11.63 14.45 11.03
N ASP A 34 -11.62 15.70 11.50
CA ASP A 34 -12.59 16.17 12.51
C ASP A 34 -13.99 16.30 11.94
N ALA A 35 -14.13 16.84 10.74
CA ALA A 35 -15.42 17.02 10.06
C ALA A 35 -16.04 15.65 9.71
N ALA A 36 -15.21 14.69 9.29
CA ALA A 36 -15.61 13.32 9.00
C ALA A 36 -16.00 12.51 10.25
N GLY A 37 -15.76 13.03 11.46
CA GLY A 37 -16.11 12.32 12.69
C GLY A 37 -15.14 11.24 13.12
N ILE A 38 -13.97 11.11 12.46
CA ILE A 38 -12.95 10.12 12.81
C ILE A 38 -12.23 10.55 14.09
N ARG A 39 -12.14 9.64 15.06
CA ARG A 39 -11.51 9.86 16.36
C ARG A 39 -10.43 8.83 16.67
N ALA A 40 -10.15 7.93 15.72
CA ALA A 40 -9.12 6.92 15.86
C ALA A 40 -7.78 7.57 16.21
N LYS A 41 -7.18 7.08 17.28
CA LYS A 41 -5.85 7.47 17.73
C LYS A 41 -5.02 6.21 17.89
N HIS A 42 -3.93 6.11 17.15
CA HIS A 42 -2.97 5.05 17.38
C HIS A 42 -2.34 5.21 18.76
N SER A 43 -2.15 4.09 19.45
CA SER A 43 -1.37 4.01 20.68
C SER A 43 -0.52 2.76 20.64
N PHE A 44 0.71 2.85 21.05
CA PHE A 44 1.57 1.68 21.21
C PHE A 44 1.42 1.00 22.61
N GLY A 45 0.38 1.34 23.35
CA GLY A 45 0.10 0.71 24.65
C GLY A 45 0.91 1.27 25.81
N ASP A 46 1.67 2.33 25.62
CA ASP A 46 2.49 3.01 26.63
C ASP A 46 2.46 4.54 26.45
N PHE A 47 3.19 5.27 27.30
CA PHE A 47 3.31 6.74 27.29
C PHE A 47 4.63 7.24 26.71
N GLU A 48 5.63 6.39 26.58
CA GLU A 48 6.94 6.71 26.01
C GLU A 48 7.42 5.55 25.15
N LEU A 49 7.89 5.84 23.95
CA LEU A 49 8.48 4.88 23.02
C LEU A 49 9.74 4.25 23.61
N SER A 50 9.77 2.95 23.80
CA SER A 50 10.84 2.27 24.52
C SER A 50 11.42 1.03 23.81
N ASN A 51 10.76 0.51 22.79
CA ASN A 51 11.18 -0.70 22.10
C ASN A 51 10.67 -0.77 20.66
N ILE A 52 11.21 -1.73 19.90
CA ILE A 52 10.92 -1.87 18.47
C ILE A 52 9.46 -2.27 18.18
N VAL A 53 8.78 -2.97 19.10
CA VAL A 53 7.36 -3.33 18.92
C VAL A 53 6.49 -2.07 18.91
N GLU A 54 6.76 -1.18 19.85
CA GLU A 54 6.07 0.12 19.96
C GLU A 54 6.38 1.03 18.77
N GLY A 55 7.64 1.01 18.28
CA GLY A 55 8.11 1.86 17.19
C GLY A 55 7.57 1.48 15.81
N THR A 56 7.11 0.24 15.62
CA THR A 56 6.60 -0.25 14.33
C THR A 56 5.30 0.45 13.92
N GLY A 57 4.46 0.84 14.88
CA GLY A 57 3.20 1.53 14.63
C GLY A 57 2.14 0.61 14.05
N ALA A 58 1.18 1.19 13.33
CA ALA A 58 0.09 0.45 12.69
C ALA A 58 -0.24 0.98 11.30
N GLY A 59 -0.97 0.15 10.54
CA GLY A 59 -1.59 0.51 9.27
C GLY A 59 -3.05 0.93 9.41
N ALA A 60 -3.73 1.00 8.27
CA ALA A 60 -5.17 1.20 8.16
C ALA A 60 -5.67 0.59 6.85
N MET A 61 -6.97 0.44 6.70
CA MET A 61 -7.52 0.04 5.41
C MET A 61 -8.81 0.77 5.06
N PHE A 62 -9.00 0.95 3.75
CA PHE A 62 -10.28 1.20 3.13
C PHE A 62 -10.87 -0.12 2.62
N PHE A 63 -12.14 -0.38 2.91
CA PHE A 63 -12.86 -1.54 2.41
C PHE A 63 -14.38 -1.33 2.56
N ASP A 64 -15.16 -1.94 1.70
CA ASP A 64 -16.63 -1.90 1.79
C ASP A 64 -17.10 -3.15 2.55
N TYR A 65 -17.12 -3.06 3.93
CA TYR A 65 -17.42 -4.23 4.76
C TYR A 65 -18.89 -4.64 4.72
N ASN A 66 -19.79 -3.73 4.30
CA ASN A 66 -21.23 -3.97 4.33
C ASN A 66 -21.84 -4.12 2.92
N GLY A 67 -21.02 -4.09 1.85
CA GLY A 67 -21.43 -4.30 0.47
C GLY A 67 -22.29 -3.16 -0.11
N ASP A 68 -22.18 -1.93 0.44
CA ASP A 68 -23.05 -0.82 0.06
C ASP A 68 -22.45 0.09 -1.03
N GLY A 69 -21.24 -0.18 -1.47
CA GLY A 69 -20.51 0.54 -2.53
C GLY A 69 -19.75 1.77 -2.04
N TRP A 70 -19.64 1.97 -0.71
CA TRP A 70 -18.90 3.06 -0.10
C TRP A 70 -17.78 2.49 0.78
N LEU A 71 -16.61 3.11 0.72
CA LEU A 71 -15.47 2.64 1.49
C LEU A 71 -15.63 3.01 2.97
N ASP A 72 -15.54 1.99 3.81
CA ASP A 72 -15.44 2.07 5.26
C ASP A 72 -13.97 2.06 5.67
N ILE A 73 -13.68 2.29 6.96
CA ILE A 73 -12.31 2.40 7.45
C ILE A 73 -12.10 1.48 8.65
N TYR A 74 -11.01 0.71 8.64
CA TYR A 74 -10.55 -0.03 9.82
C TYR A 74 -9.15 0.40 10.24
N PHE A 75 -8.99 0.57 11.57
CA PHE A 75 -7.72 0.91 12.22
C PHE A 75 -7.37 -0.17 13.25
N PRO A 76 -6.31 -0.97 13.06
CA PRO A 76 -5.70 -1.74 14.15
C PRO A 76 -5.02 -0.81 15.15
N ASN A 77 -4.92 -1.23 16.41
CA ASN A 77 -4.35 -0.40 17.46
C ASN A 77 -3.52 -1.25 18.42
N GLY A 78 -2.41 -0.70 18.89
CA GLY A 78 -1.63 -1.32 19.93
C GLY A 78 -2.35 -1.29 21.29
N CYS A 79 -1.99 -2.20 22.17
CA CYS A 79 -2.51 -2.27 23.52
C CYS A 79 -1.36 -2.45 24.53
N TRP A 80 -1.64 -2.26 25.82
CA TRP A 80 -0.66 -2.59 26.85
C TRP A 80 -0.45 -4.10 26.95
N LEU A 81 0.77 -4.57 26.72
CA LEU A 81 1.15 -5.97 26.87
C LEU A 81 2.24 -6.12 27.93
N LYS A 82 2.10 -7.16 28.78
CA LYS A 82 3.18 -7.56 29.68
C LYS A 82 4.41 -7.97 28.85
N ASP A 83 5.59 -7.59 29.31
CA ASP A 83 6.91 -7.88 28.69
C ASP A 83 7.19 -7.09 27.39
N VAL A 84 6.28 -6.26 26.92
CA VAL A 84 6.45 -5.26 25.86
C VAL A 84 6.39 -3.85 26.45
N SER A 85 5.24 -3.48 26.98
CA SER A 85 4.97 -2.16 27.53
C SER A 85 5.50 -2.02 28.96
N ASP A 86 5.87 -0.82 29.36
CA ASP A 86 6.36 -0.57 30.71
C ASP A 86 5.22 -0.49 31.75
N ASN A 87 5.61 -0.42 33.02
CA ASN A 87 4.61 -0.38 34.11
C ASN A 87 3.81 0.93 34.15
N ARG A 88 4.28 2.02 33.56
CA ARG A 88 3.55 3.30 33.47
C ARG A 88 2.33 3.15 32.57
N GLY A 89 2.47 2.46 31.45
CA GLY A 89 1.40 2.15 30.51
C GLY A 89 0.33 1.18 31.06
N ARG A 90 0.56 0.50 32.18
CA ARG A 90 -0.37 -0.50 32.76
C ARG A 90 -1.79 0.03 32.96
N SER A 91 -1.96 1.32 33.16
CA SER A 91 -3.28 1.95 33.28
C SER A 91 -4.09 1.93 31.98
N LEU A 92 -3.47 1.66 30.83
CA LEU A 92 -4.07 1.55 29.51
C LEU A 92 -4.59 0.13 29.20
N ARG A 93 -4.23 -0.87 30.02
CA ARG A 93 -4.63 -2.26 29.80
C ARG A 93 -6.16 -2.39 29.69
N GLY A 94 -6.62 -3.03 28.59
CA GLY A 94 -8.05 -3.24 28.30
C GLY A 94 -8.82 -1.94 28.05
N LYS A 95 -8.15 -0.87 27.58
CA LYS A 95 -8.78 0.42 27.28
C LYS A 95 -8.51 0.91 25.87
N LEU A 96 -7.64 0.23 25.14
CA LEU A 96 -7.30 0.52 23.77
C LEU A 96 -7.91 -0.58 22.90
N SER A 97 -8.51 -0.19 21.79
CA SER A 97 -9.14 -1.12 20.87
C SER A 97 -8.87 -0.70 19.42
N ASN A 98 -8.97 -1.66 18.52
CA ASN A 98 -9.13 -1.38 17.11
C ASN A 98 -10.41 -0.59 16.85
N SER A 99 -10.58 -0.01 15.67
CA SER A 99 -11.75 0.80 15.36
C SER A 99 -12.25 0.55 13.93
N LEU A 100 -13.57 0.32 13.81
CA LEU A 100 -14.28 0.24 12.53
C LEU A 100 -15.21 1.43 12.39
N TYR A 101 -15.03 2.19 11.31
CA TYR A 101 -15.83 3.35 10.96
C TYR A 101 -16.64 3.08 9.70
N ARG A 102 -17.97 3.11 9.82
CA ARG A 102 -18.88 2.98 8.68
C ARG A 102 -19.07 4.35 8.01
N ASN A 103 -18.97 4.38 6.69
CA ASN A 103 -19.24 5.53 5.86
C ASN A 103 -20.74 5.87 5.87
N ASN A 104 -21.11 7.12 6.13
CA ASN A 104 -22.50 7.60 6.13
C ASN A 104 -22.94 8.14 4.75
N ARG A 105 -22.08 8.11 3.72
CA ARG A 105 -22.33 8.58 2.33
C ARG A 105 -22.56 10.10 2.23
N ASP A 106 -22.11 10.86 3.20
CA ASP A 106 -22.22 12.32 3.26
C ASP A 106 -20.89 12.99 3.64
N GLY A 107 -19.77 12.25 3.49
CA GLY A 107 -18.43 12.66 3.90
C GLY A 107 -18.13 12.47 5.38
N THR A 108 -19.06 11.85 6.14
CA THR A 108 -18.87 11.55 7.57
C THR A 108 -18.87 10.05 7.83
N PHE A 109 -18.33 9.66 8.99
CA PHE A 109 -18.25 8.27 9.43
C PHE A 109 -18.86 8.09 10.82
N THR A 110 -19.38 6.89 11.06
CA THR A 110 -19.90 6.45 12.37
C THR A 110 -19.04 5.31 12.91
N ASP A 111 -18.52 5.46 14.12
CA ASP A 111 -17.84 4.36 14.83
C ASP A 111 -18.85 3.24 15.13
N VAL A 112 -18.66 2.09 14.53
CA VAL A 112 -19.49 0.88 14.69
C VAL A 112 -18.72 -0.28 15.31
N THR A 113 -17.50 -0.05 15.79
CA THR A 113 -16.58 -1.06 16.34
C THR A 113 -17.25 -2.03 17.30
N LYS A 114 -17.95 -1.49 18.30
CA LYS A 114 -18.62 -2.30 19.31
C LYS A 114 -19.81 -3.09 18.75
N GLN A 115 -20.55 -2.49 17.80
CA GLN A 115 -21.68 -3.15 17.15
C GLN A 115 -21.21 -4.30 16.27
N ALA A 116 -20.13 -4.08 15.53
CA ALA A 116 -19.53 -5.07 14.64
C ALA A 116 -18.79 -6.19 15.39
N GLY A 117 -18.33 -5.93 16.64
CA GLY A 117 -17.62 -6.90 17.45
C GLY A 117 -16.14 -7.08 17.11
N VAL A 118 -15.50 -6.04 16.53
CA VAL A 118 -14.12 -6.12 15.99
C VAL A 118 -13.11 -5.23 16.73
N GLY A 119 -13.40 -4.85 17.97
CA GLY A 119 -12.56 -3.93 18.74
C GLY A 119 -11.25 -4.52 19.23
N ASP A 120 -11.26 -5.79 19.67
CA ASP A 120 -10.09 -6.54 20.12
C ASP A 120 -9.17 -5.77 21.09
N GLU A 121 -9.53 -5.75 22.37
CA GLU A 121 -8.80 -5.02 23.41
C GLU A 121 -7.66 -5.86 24.04
N GLU A 122 -7.50 -7.11 23.62
CA GLU A 122 -6.57 -8.09 24.22
C GLU A 122 -5.31 -8.32 23.39
N HIS A 123 -5.35 -8.08 22.05
CA HIS A 123 -4.23 -8.28 21.15
C HIS A 123 -3.63 -6.94 20.72
N TYR A 124 -2.35 -6.98 20.38
CA TYR A 124 -1.61 -5.79 19.92
C TYR A 124 -1.68 -5.70 18.40
N GLY A 125 -2.68 -4.97 17.88
CA GLY A 125 -2.91 -4.80 16.46
C GLY A 125 -1.87 -3.92 15.78
N VAL A 126 -1.37 -4.36 14.63
CA VAL A 126 -0.39 -3.62 13.83
C VAL A 126 -0.80 -3.49 12.37
N GLY A 127 -1.33 -4.54 11.76
CA GLY A 127 -1.75 -4.55 10.36
C GLY A 127 -3.15 -5.10 10.18
N CYS A 128 -3.72 -4.91 9.01
CA CYS A 128 -5.03 -5.47 8.66
C CYS A 128 -5.15 -5.71 7.16
N SER A 129 -5.93 -6.72 6.82
CA SER A 129 -6.34 -6.99 5.44
C SER A 129 -7.74 -7.59 5.41
N ALA A 130 -8.43 -7.46 4.27
CA ALA A 130 -9.76 -8.02 4.07
C ALA A 130 -9.84 -8.73 2.71
N ALA A 131 -10.57 -9.85 2.70
CA ALA A 131 -10.87 -10.62 1.50
C ALA A 131 -12.15 -11.42 1.71
N ASP A 132 -12.84 -11.75 0.64
CA ASP A 132 -13.96 -12.70 0.64
C ASP A 132 -13.37 -14.11 0.47
N PHE A 133 -12.99 -14.75 1.60
CA PHE A 133 -12.25 -16.00 1.59
C PHE A 133 -13.12 -17.24 1.31
N ASP A 134 -14.43 -17.15 1.57
CA ASP A 134 -15.39 -18.27 1.37
C ASP A 134 -16.33 -18.03 0.18
N ASN A 135 -16.09 -16.98 -0.62
CA ASN A 135 -16.82 -16.63 -1.83
C ASN A 135 -18.33 -16.36 -1.60
N ASP A 136 -18.72 -15.93 -0.40
CA ASP A 136 -20.11 -15.59 -0.08
C ASP A 136 -20.50 -14.15 -0.51
N GLY A 137 -19.51 -13.32 -0.80
CA GLY A 137 -19.64 -11.96 -1.30
C GLY A 137 -19.52 -10.87 -0.24
N ASP A 138 -19.21 -11.25 0.99
CA ASP A 138 -18.95 -10.33 2.09
C ASP A 138 -17.45 -10.34 2.44
N LEU A 139 -16.84 -9.17 2.68
CA LEU A 139 -15.41 -9.09 2.98
C LEU A 139 -15.13 -9.47 4.44
N ASP A 140 -14.28 -10.46 4.63
CA ASP A 140 -13.80 -10.92 5.93
C ASP A 140 -12.58 -10.11 6.37
N LEU A 141 -12.35 -10.01 7.69
CA LEU A 141 -11.33 -9.15 8.26
C LEU A 141 -10.23 -9.97 8.94
N TYR A 142 -8.98 -9.81 8.52
CA TYR A 142 -7.83 -10.40 9.16
C TYR A 142 -6.98 -9.32 9.83
N VAL A 143 -6.89 -9.36 11.17
CA VAL A 143 -6.11 -8.43 12.00
C VAL A 143 -4.79 -9.09 12.38
N LEU A 144 -3.70 -8.42 12.06
CA LEU A 144 -2.34 -8.88 12.29
C LEU A 144 -1.79 -8.26 13.57
N ASN A 145 -1.18 -9.09 14.40
CA ASN A 145 -0.83 -8.71 15.75
C ASN A 145 0.65 -9.00 16.07
N TYR A 146 1.14 -8.34 17.07
CA TYR A 146 2.25 -8.87 17.85
C TYR A 146 1.71 -9.98 18.76
N GLY A 147 1.92 -11.23 18.37
CA GLY A 147 1.27 -12.41 18.94
C GLY A 147 0.14 -12.94 18.06
N PRO A 148 -0.81 -13.69 18.62
CA PRO A 148 -1.82 -14.36 17.79
C PRO A 148 -2.63 -13.38 16.94
N ASN A 149 -2.72 -13.68 15.63
CA ASN A 149 -3.59 -12.94 14.72
C ASN A 149 -5.06 -13.29 14.97
N VAL A 150 -5.95 -12.36 14.60
CA VAL A 150 -7.40 -12.56 14.74
C VAL A 150 -8.06 -12.51 13.37
N PHE A 151 -8.79 -13.57 13.03
CA PHE A 151 -9.53 -13.68 11.79
C PHE A 151 -11.03 -13.68 12.04
N TYR A 152 -11.69 -12.65 11.52
CA TYR A 152 -13.11 -12.41 11.68
C TYR A 152 -13.85 -12.72 10.38
N ARG A 153 -14.79 -13.66 10.41
CA ARG A 153 -15.74 -13.86 9.32
C ARG A 153 -16.86 -12.83 9.41
N ASN A 154 -17.16 -12.18 8.32
CA ASN A 154 -18.30 -11.30 8.17
C ASN A 154 -19.60 -12.12 8.13
N ASN A 155 -20.62 -11.71 8.88
CA ASN A 155 -21.90 -12.43 8.94
C ASN A 155 -22.93 -11.86 7.95
N GLY A 156 -22.57 -10.85 7.13
CA GLY A 156 -23.47 -10.20 6.16
C GLY A 156 -24.56 -9.31 6.79
N ASP A 157 -24.54 -9.13 8.11
CA ASP A 157 -25.52 -8.31 8.84
C ASP A 157 -24.89 -7.11 9.56
N GLY A 158 -23.62 -6.82 9.23
CA GLY A 158 -22.81 -5.76 9.83
C GLY A 158 -22.11 -6.17 11.12
N THR A 159 -22.11 -7.47 11.47
CA THR A 159 -21.37 -8.06 12.59
C THR A 159 -20.34 -9.08 12.10
N PHE A 160 -19.38 -9.39 12.95
CA PHE A 160 -18.33 -10.37 12.64
C PHE A 160 -18.25 -11.47 13.70
N THR A 161 -17.76 -12.63 13.29
CA THR A 161 -17.50 -13.77 14.18
C THR A 161 -16.02 -14.12 14.14
N ASP A 162 -15.35 -14.16 15.30
CA ASP A 162 -13.97 -14.64 15.40
C ASP A 162 -13.89 -16.14 15.09
N ILE A 163 -13.17 -16.47 14.01
CA ILE A 163 -12.92 -17.85 13.56
C ILE A 163 -11.43 -18.20 13.56
N SER A 164 -10.59 -17.41 14.22
CA SER A 164 -9.13 -17.52 14.21
C SER A 164 -8.62 -18.93 14.51
N GLN A 165 -9.13 -19.55 15.58
CA GLN A 165 -8.73 -20.90 15.98
C GLN A 165 -9.33 -21.96 15.06
N GLN A 166 -10.57 -21.79 14.65
CA GLN A 166 -11.28 -22.73 13.80
C GLN A 166 -10.67 -22.78 12.39
N SER A 167 -10.33 -21.63 11.83
CA SER A 167 -9.73 -21.52 10.50
C SER A 167 -8.28 -21.99 10.44
N GLY A 168 -7.55 -21.98 11.58
CA GLY A 168 -6.11 -22.24 11.64
C GLY A 168 -5.25 -21.01 11.35
N LEU A 169 -5.83 -19.80 11.24
CA LEU A 169 -5.11 -18.56 10.95
C LEU A 169 -4.67 -17.76 12.20
N ALA A 170 -4.84 -18.30 13.41
CA ALA A 170 -4.31 -17.70 14.64
C ALA A 170 -2.77 -17.81 14.69
N ASN A 171 -2.05 -17.27 13.70
CA ASN A 171 -0.59 -17.27 13.66
C ASN A 171 -0.03 -16.58 14.92
N PRO A 172 0.82 -17.26 15.72
CA PRO A 172 1.32 -16.69 16.97
C PRO A 172 2.54 -15.78 16.81
N SER A 173 3.04 -15.61 15.60
CA SER A 173 4.22 -14.79 15.30
C SER A 173 3.88 -13.29 15.38
N TRP A 174 4.88 -12.46 15.35
CA TRP A 174 4.68 -11.04 15.12
C TRP A 174 4.44 -10.81 13.62
N SER A 175 3.16 -10.79 13.22
CA SER A 175 2.76 -10.62 11.84
C SER A 175 2.52 -9.14 11.52
N LEU A 176 3.01 -8.68 10.37
CA LEU A 176 2.89 -7.28 9.94
C LEU A 176 1.96 -7.11 8.74
N SER A 177 2.00 -8.00 7.76
CA SER A 177 1.20 -7.91 6.54
C SER A 177 0.61 -9.25 6.17
N ALA A 178 -0.56 -9.25 5.55
CA ALA A 178 -1.16 -10.45 4.95
C ALA A 178 -1.71 -10.12 3.57
N VAL A 179 -1.35 -10.93 2.58
CA VAL A 179 -1.75 -10.74 1.18
C VAL A 179 -2.58 -11.91 0.74
N TRP A 180 -3.80 -11.63 0.26
CA TRP A 180 -4.74 -12.61 -0.25
C TRP A 180 -4.63 -12.75 -1.77
N PHE A 181 -4.50 -13.96 -2.27
CA PHE A 181 -4.46 -14.29 -3.70
C PHE A 181 -4.62 -15.79 -3.90
N ASP A 182 -5.07 -16.20 -5.06
CA ASP A 182 -5.19 -17.61 -5.47
C ASP A 182 -3.83 -18.06 -6.05
N TYR A 183 -2.97 -18.73 -5.20
CA TYR A 183 -1.62 -19.07 -5.62
C TYR A 183 -1.54 -20.34 -6.47
N ASP A 184 -2.49 -21.27 -6.32
CA ASP A 184 -2.50 -22.55 -7.04
C ASP A 184 -3.59 -22.66 -8.11
N ASN A 185 -4.35 -21.56 -8.32
CA ASN A 185 -5.40 -21.39 -9.33
C ASN A 185 -6.58 -22.36 -9.15
N ASP A 186 -6.95 -22.67 -7.92
CA ASP A 186 -8.11 -23.49 -7.61
C ASP A 186 -9.42 -22.69 -7.47
N GLY A 187 -9.33 -21.37 -7.37
CA GLY A 187 -10.45 -20.42 -7.32
C GLY A 187 -10.79 -19.94 -5.91
N ASP A 188 -10.08 -20.42 -4.89
CA ASP A 188 -10.20 -19.97 -3.51
C ASP A 188 -9.01 -19.05 -3.14
N LEU A 189 -9.26 -18.02 -2.34
CA LEU A 189 -8.19 -17.12 -1.92
C LEU A 189 -7.37 -17.73 -0.78
N ASP A 190 -6.07 -17.82 -1.02
CA ASP A 190 -5.04 -18.19 -0.05
C ASP A 190 -4.47 -16.96 0.61
N VAL A 191 -3.67 -17.14 1.68
CA VAL A 191 -3.07 -16.00 2.36
C VAL A 191 -1.59 -16.21 2.67
N TYR A 192 -0.77 -15.25 2.23
CA TYR A 192 0.62 -15.11 2.65
C TYR A 192 0.69 -14.14 3.83
N VAL A 193 1.34 -14.54 4.92
CA VAL A 193 1.52 -13.76 6.16
C VAL A 193 2.99 -13.45 6.35
N ALA A 194 3.34 -12.18 6.32
CA ALA A 194 4.68 -11.66 6.56
C ALA A 194 4.93 -11.51 8.06
N ASN A 195 5.98 -12.15 8.57
CA ASN A 195 6.35 -12.17 9.97
C ASN A 195 7.70 -11.47 10.19
N TYR A 196 7.84 -10.74 11.31
CA TYR A 196 8.97 -9.85 11.51
C TYR A 196 10.06 -10.45 12.42
N LEU A 197 9.99 -10.21 13.70
CA LEU A 197 11.06 -10.52 14.65
C LEU A 197 10.61 -11.41 15.82
N GLN A 198 11.56 -12.13 16.39
CA GLN A 198 11.45 -12.69 17.73
C GLN A 198 11.91 -11.65 18.75
N TYR A 199 11.00 -10.78 19.15
CA TYR A 199 11.29 -9.78 20.17
C TYR A 199 11.45 -10.44 21.55
N ASP A 200 12.53 -10.08 22.25
CA ASP A 200 12.78 -10.47 23.65
C ASP A 200 13.48 -9.31 24.35
N SER A 201 12.78 -8.68 25.30
CA SER A 201 13.28 -7.53 26.05
C SER A 201 14.53 -7.82 26.89
N GLY A 202 14.85 -9.09 27.16
CA GLY A 202 15.99 -9.52 27.97
C GLY A 202 17.11 -10.21 27.21
N LYS A 203 16.92 -10.58 25.94
CA LYS A 203 17.86 -11.40 25.16
C LYS A 203 18.07 -10.86 23.74
N PHE A 204 18.75 -9.75 23.65
CA PHE A 204 19.14 -9.20 22.34
C PHE A 204 20.67 -9.10 22.22
N ARG A 205 21.17 -9.11 20.99
CA ARG A 205 22.55 -8.77 20.68
C ARG A 205 22.65 -7.29 20.37
N SER A 206 23.42 -6.53 21.13
CA SER A 206 23.72 -5.13 20.76
C SER A 206 24.65 -5.13 19.56
N TYR A 207 24.14 -4.76 18.39
CA TYR A 207 24.92 -4.68 17.16
C TYR A 207 25.62 -3.34 16.95
N TYR A 208 25.00 -2.26 17.46
CA TYR A 208 25.54 -0.90 17.45
C TYR A 208 24.90 -0.10 18.58
N ALA A 209 25.61 0.94 19.02
CA ALA A 209 25.03 1.88 19.98
C ALA A 209 23.98 2.74 19.24
N ALA A 210 22.75 2.26 19.20
CA ALA A 210 21.64 3.07 18.73
C ALA A 210 21.25 4.09 19.80
N ALA A 211 20.95 5.32 19.40
CA ALA A 211 20.19 6.21 20.25
C ALA A 211 18.76 5.62 20.32
N GLY A 212 18.25 5.38 21.52
CA GLY A 212 16.94 4.76 21.72
C GLY A 212 17.02 3.27 22.06
N TYR A 213 16.29 2.42 21.34
CA TYR A 213 16.21 0.97 21.58
C TYR A 213 17.00 0.17 20.53
N PRO A 214 17.30 -1.13 20.79
CA PRO A 214 17.98 -1.98 19.82
C PRO A 214 17.21 -2.15 18.52
N GLY A 215 17.91 -2.00 17.37
CA GLY A 215 17.35 -2.16 16.05
C GLY A 215 17.16 -3.64 15.61
N PRO A 216 16.65 -3.89 14.39
CA PRO A 216 16.21 -5.21 13.93
C PRO A 216 17.30 -6.28 13.94
N LEU A 217 18.54 -5.91 13.67
CA LEU A 217 19.67 -6.85 13.67
C LEU A 217 20.00 -7.41 15.07
N SER A 218 19.44 -6.84 16.12
CA SER A 218 19.61 -7.29 17.49
C SER A 218 18.78 -8.52 17.83
N TYR A 219 17.78 -8.85 17.01
CA TYR A 219 16.81 -9.92 17.23
C TYR A 219 16.88 -10.96 16.11
N GLY A 220 16.40 -12.19 16.40
CA GLY A 220 16.19 -13.20 15.36
C GLY A 220 14.99 -12.82 14.48
N GLY A 221 15.06 -13.14 13.19
CA GLY A 221 13.90 -13.05 12.32
C GLY A 221 12.92 -14.19 12.56
N GLN A 222 11.71 -14.07 12.00
CA GLN A 222 10.69 -15.12 11.98
C GLN A 222 10.38 -15.56 10.55
N PRO A 223 10.08 -16.84 10.32
CA PRO A 223 9.65 -17.27 8.99
C PRO A 223 8.25 -16.73 8.69
N ASP A 224 8.06 -16.30 7.46
CA ASP A 224 6.73 -16.04 6.91
C ASP A 224 5.95 -17.34 6.75
N ALA A 225 4.63 -17.21 6.52
CA ALA A 225 3.75 -18.35 6.33
C ALA A 225 2.86 -18.19 5.11
N LEU A 226 2.67 -19.26 4.33
CA LEU A 226 1.65 -19.38 3.30
C LEU A 226 0.61 -20.40 3.76
N TYR A 227 -0.62 -19.98 3.81
CA TYR A 227 -1.76 -20.80 4.18
C TYR A 227 -2.64 -21.02 2.96
N ARG A 228 -2.81 -22.28 2.56
CA ARG A 228 -3.75 -22.68 1.52
C ARG A 228 -5.15 -22.79 2.09
N ASN A 229 -6.11 -22.19 1.43
CA ASN A 229 -7.53 -22.38 1.69
C ASN A 229 -7.98 -23.81 1.31
N ASN A 230 -8.70 -24.47 2.19
CA ASN A 230 -9.20 -25.82 1.92
C ASN A 230 -10.63 -25.85 1.35
N GLY A 231 -11.26 -24.67 1.14
CA GLY A 231 -12.64 -24.52 0.66
C GLY A 231 -13.71 -24.93 1.67
N ASP A 232 -13.35 -25.22 2.92
CA ASP A 232 -14.27 -25.65 4.00
C ASP A 232 -14.27 -24.72 5.22
N GLY A 233 -13.66 -23.52 5.06
CA GLY A 233 -13.49 -22.54 6.14
C GLY A 233 -12.24 -22.75 6.98
N THR A 234 -11.37 -23.69 6.58
CA THR A 234 -10.08 -23.93 7.24
C THR A 234 -8.91 -23.72 6.28
N PHE A 235 -7.72 -23.54 6.85
CA PHE A 235 -6.49 -23.32 6.10
C PHE A 235 -5.40 -24.31 6.51
N THR A 236 -4.53 -24.64 5.57
CA THR A 236 -3.36 -25.52 5.78
C THR A 236 -2.08 -24.74 5.55
N ASP A 237 -1.16 -24.74 6.53
CA ASP A 237 0.19 -24.19 6.35
C ASP A 237 0.96 -25.02 5.31
N VAL A 238 1.25 -24.42 4.16
CA VAL A 238 1.98 -25.01 3.04
C VAL A 238 3.34 -24.35 2.80
N THR A 239 3.81 -23.51 3.71
CA THR A 239 5.04 -22.70 3.61
C THR A 239 6.25 -23.49 3.11
N LYS A 240 6.50 -24.65 3.71
CA LYS A 240 7.63 -25.52 3.33
C LYS A 240 7.37 -26.25 2.01
N GLN A 241 6.16 -26.68 1.80
CA GLN A 241 5.77 -27.42 0.59
C GLN A 241 5.82 -26.50 -0.63
N ALA A 242 5.41 -25.24 -0.48
CA ALA A 242 5.46 -24.22 -1.52
C ALA A 242 6.87 -23.69 -1.81
N GLY A 243 7.87 -24.03 -0.99
CA GLY A 243 9.28 -23.64 -1.22
C GLY A 243 9.66 -22.24 -0.73
N ILE A 244 8.76 -21.56 0.00
CA ILE A 244 8.98 -20.18 0.46
C ILE A 244 9.56 -20.07 1.87
N TYR A 245 9.81 -21.17 2.57
CA TYR A 245 10.29 -21.15 3.96
C TYR A 245 11.68 -20.48 4.09
N ARG A 246 11.73 -19.36 4.80
CA ARG A 246 12.95 -18.61 5.14
C ARG A 246 13.00 -18.36 6.65
N PRO A 247 13.82 -19.12 7.42
CA PRO A 247 13.75 -19.15 8.89
C PRO A 247 14.19 -17.87 9.59
N ASN A 248 14.88 -16.97 8.88
CA ASN A 248 15.47 -15.76 9.45
C ASN A 248 14.97 -14.49 8.72
N GLY A 249 13.83 -14.55 8.06
CA GLY A 249 13.20 -13.39 7.42
C GLY A 249 12.90 -12.29 8.45
N ARG A 250 12.87 -11.04 7.99
CA ARG A 250 12.45 -9.88 8.78
C ARG A 250 11.48 -9.06 7.95
N ALA A 251 10.40 -9.72 7.52
CA ALA A 251 9.46 -9.10 6.63
C ALA A 251 8.74 -7.91 7.30
N MET A 252 8.82 -6.74 6.69
CA MET A 252 8.13 -5.53 7.14
C MET A 252 6.77 -5.38 6.45
N SER A 253 6.58 -6.02 5.31
CA SER A 253 5.34 -6.06 4.55
C SER A 253 5.41 -7.19 3.53
N ALA A 254 4.36 -7.34 2.74
CA ALA A 254 4.35 -8.15 1.54
C ALA A 254 3.39 -7.53 0.52
N THR A 255 3.63 -7.81 -0.76
CA THR A 255 2.67 -7.55 -1.82
C THR A 255 2.69 -8.69 -2.81
N ALA A 256 1.62 -8.83 -3.57
CA ALA A 256 1.53 -9.82 -4.62
C ALA A 256 1.19 -9.13 -5.94
N ALA A 257 1.77 -9.57 -7.06
CA ALA A 257 1.48 -9.07 -8.39
C ALA A 257 2.08 -10.01 -9.43
N ASP A 258 1.57 -9.97 -10.66
CA ASP A 258 2.19 -10.63 -11.81
C ASP A 258 3.33 -9.76 -12.35
N LEU A 259 4.51 -9.86 -11.71
CA LEU A 259 5.67 -8.99 -12.00
C LEU A 259 6.44 -9.41 -13.26
N ASN A 260 6.25 -10.64 -13.71
CA ASN A 260 6.92 -11.18 -14.91
C ASN A 260 5.98 -11.31 -16.12
N ASN A 261 4.72 -10.88 -16.00
CA ASN A 261 3.68 -10.92 -17.04
C ASN A 261 3.38 -12.34 -17.58
N ASP A 262 3.55 -13.39 -16.77
CA ASP A 262 3.23 -14.78 -17.16
C ASP A 262 1.78 -15.21 -16.82
N GLY A 263 1.06 -14.37 -16.12
CA GLY A 263 -0.33 -14.57 -15.71
C GLY A 263 -0.48 -15.34 -14.41
N LEU A 264 0.59 -15.48 -13.64
CA LEU A 264 0.59 -16.01 -12.28
C LEU A 264 0.93 -14.88 -11.30
N VAL A 265 0.40 -14.97 -10.11
CA VAL A 265 0.69 -13.96 -9.08
C VAL A 265 1.94 -14.36 -8.31
N ASP A 266 2.96 -13.51 -8.34
CA ASP A 266 4.21 -13.63 -7.58
C ASP A 266 4.10 -12.93 -6.23
N ILE A 267 5.06 -13.17 -5.32
CA ILE A 267 5.12 -12.53 -4.00
C ILE A 267 6.42 -11.72 -3.89
N TYR A 268 6.31 -10.46 -3.52
CA TYR A 268 7.45 -9.63 -3.16
C TYR A 268 7.42 -9.27 -1.67
N VAL A 269 8.53 -9.52 -0.97
CA VAL A 269 8.65 -9.38 0.48
C VAL A 269 9.81 -8.45 0.82
N PRO A 270 9.55 -7.18 1.15
CA PRO A 270 10.54 -6.29 1.71
C PRO A 270 10.91 -6.71 3.13
N ASN A 271 12.22 -6.81 3.37
CA ASN A 271 12.80 -7.20 4.64
C ASN A 271 13.59 -6.05 5.27
N ASP A 272 13.64 -6.02 6.60
CA ASP A 272 14.38 -5.01 7.35
C ASP A 272 15.85 -5.39 7.52
N ALA A 273 16.73 -4.52 7.02
CA ALA A 273 18.19 -4.60 7.12
C ALA A 273 18.79 -5.93 6.57
N MET A 274 18.18 -6.49 5.54
CA MET A 274 18.65 -7.67 4.84
C MET A 274 18.15 -7.70 3.39
N GLU A 275 18.42 -8.79 2.65
CA GLU A 275 17.88 -9.00 1.31
C GLU A 275 16.35 -9.12 1.33
N ASN A 276 15.69 -8.47 0.36
CA ASN A 276 14.27 -8.67 0.06
C ASN A 276 14.10 -9.98 -0.71
N TYR A 277 12.93 -10.61 -0.56
CA TYR A 277 12.61 -11.83 -1.31
C TYR A 277 11.64 -11.54 -2.45
N PHE A 278 11.90 -12.17 -3.59
CA PHE A 278 10.97 -12.26 -4.70
C PHE A 278 10.70 -13.72 -5.02
N PHE A 279 9.52 -14.17 -4.67
CA PHE A 279 9.08 -15.53 -4.92
C PHE A 279 8.27 -15.58 -6.21
N ARG A 280 8.90 -16.07 -7.29
CA ARG A 280 8.21 -16.28 -8.56
C ARG A 280 7.35 -17.53 -8.48
N ASN A 281 6.07 -17.41 -8.82
CA ASN A 281 5.12 -18.51 -8.90
C ASN A 281 5.42 -19.39 -10.12
N LYS A 282 5.49 -20.70 -9.95
CA LYS A 282 5.77 -21.65 -11.02
C LYS A 282 4.52 -22.27 -11.64
N GLY A 283 3.34 -21.98 -11.09
CA GLY A 283 2.06 -22.52 -11.54
C GLY A 283 1.84 -24.00 -11.22
N ASP A 284 2.69 -24.59 -10.39
CA ASP A 284 2.60 -25.98 -9.93
C ASP A 284 2.37 -26.09 -8.41
N GLY A 285 1.93 -24.98 -7.78
CA GLY A 285 1.77 -24.86 -6.34
C GLY A 285 3.07 -24.61 -5.59
N THR A 286 4.18 -24.29 -6.29
CA THR A 286 5.47 -23.95 -5.71
C THR A 286 6.04 -22.66 -6.24
N PHE A 287 6.97 -22.08 -5.49
CA PHE A 287 7.66 -20.84 -5.83
C PHE A 287 9.17 -21.05 -5.95
N GLU A 288 9.82 -20.15 -6.67
CA GLU A 288 11.28 -20.05 -6.74
C GLU A 288 11.71 -18.64 -6.31
N GLU A 289 12.70 -18.55 -5.40
CA GLU A 289 13.22 -17.25 -4.95
C GLU A 289 14.23 -16.72 -5.98
N GLU A 290 13.91 -15.62 -6.62
CA GLU A 290 14.71 -15.00 -7.70
C GLU A 290 15.07 -13.54 -7.42
N GLY A 291 14.91 -13.03 -6.20
CA GLY A 291 15.13 -11.63 -5.84
C GLY A 291 16.50 -11.10 -6.27
N LEU A 292 17.56 -11.87 -6.01
CA LEU A 292 18.91 -11.48 -6.42
C LEU A 292 19.08 -11.49 -7.96
N ALA A 293 18.57 -12.51 -8.61
CA ALA A 293 18.69 -12.65 -10.07
C ALA A 293 17.94 -11.56 -10.82
N MET A 294 16.78 -11.15 -10.28
CA MET A 294 15.93 -10.12 -10.86
C MET A 294 16.34 -8.69 -10.48
N GLY A 295 17.27 -8.50 -9.53
CA GLY A 295 17.66 -7.16 -9.05
C GLY A 295 16.68 -6.55 -8.05
N LEU A 296 15.86 -7.38 -7.39
CA LEU A 296 14.86 -6.98 -6.40
C LEU A 296 15.34 -7.15 -4.94
N ALA A 297 16.47 -7.87 -4.72
CA ALA A 297 16.92 -8.26 -3.37
C ALA A 297 17.51 -7.10 -2.56
N PHE A 298 18.10 -6.10 -3.21
CA PHE A 298 18.90 -5.08 -2.54
C PHE A 298 18.56 -3.68 -3.05
N GLY A 299 18.84 -2.67 -2.22
CA GLY A 299 18.74 -1.27 -2.59
C GLY A 299 20.07 -0.70 -3.10
N GLU A 300 20.30 0.58 -2.84
CA GLU A 300 21.48 1.31 -3.29
C GLU A 300 22.79 0.60 -2.92
N GLY A 301 23.66 0.47 -3.91
CA GLY A 301 24.99 -0.13 -3.72
C GLY A 301 25.00 -1.62 -3.43
N GLY A 302 23.86 -2.33 -3.60
CA GLY A 302 23.76 -3.78 -3.40
C GLY A 302 23.78 -4.18 -1.93
N GLN A 303 23.29 -3.35 -1.04
CA GLN A 303 23.18 -3.62 0.39
C GLN A 303 21.73 -3.88 0.81
N GLY A 304 21.54 -4.65 1.88
CA GLY A 304 20.25 -4.77 2.55
C GLY A 304 19.83 -3.41 3.10
N VAL A 305 18.63 -2.99 2.77
CA VAL A 305 18.01 -1.73 3.21
C VAL A 305 16.90 -2.02 4.22
N SER A 306 16.48 -1.02 4.97
CA SER A 306 15.33 -1.16 5.86
C SER A 306 14.05 -0.96 5.05
N SER A 307 13.72 -1.97 4.25
CA SER A 307 12.59 -1.92 3.33
C SER A 307 11.26 -1.96 4.08
N MET A 308 10.41 -0.96 3.85
CA MET A 308 9.10 -0.82 4.50
C MET A 308 7.97 -1.33 3.58
N GLY A 309 6.85 -0.62 3.52
CA GLY A 309 5.70 -1.02 2.71
C GLY A 309 5.91 -0.79 1.21
N PRO A 310 5.92 -1.82 0.38
CA PRO A 310 6.12 -1.67 -1.06
C PRO A 310 4.85 -1.15 -1.74
N ALA A 311 5.03 -0.37 -2.79
CA ALA A 311 3.98 0.00 -3.72
C ALA A 311 4.31 -0.55 -5.11
N VAL A 312 3.32 -1.10 -5.80
CA VAL A 312 3.46 -1.70 -7.13
C VAL A 312 2.57 -0.97 -8.12
N GLY A 313 3.13 -0.61 -9.28
CA GLY A 313 2.39 0.05 -10.35
C GLY A 313 3.26 0.31 -11.58
N ASP A 314 2.65 0.52 -12.72
CA ASP A 314 3.31 0.81 -14.00
C ASP A 314 3.60 2.33 -14.08
N VAL A 315 4.79 2.73 -13.62
CA VAL A 315 5.18 4.14 -13.41
C VAL A 315 5.48 4.87 -14.72
N ASP A 316 6.06 4.18 -15.71
CA ASP A 316 6.42 4.75 -17.00
C ASP A 316 5.50 4.34 -18.16
N ARG A 317 4.44 3.58 -17.85
CA ARG A 317 3.40 3.10 -18.79
C ARG A 317 3.97 2.21 -19.91
N ASP A 318 4.96 1.42 -19.59
CA ASP A 318 5.54 0.48 -20.55
C ASP A 318 4.84 -0.89 -20.55
N GLY A 319 3.84 -1.08 -19.67
CA GLY A 319 3.05 -2.30 -19.53
C GLY A 319 3.67 -3.33 -18.60
N TRP A 320 4.66 -2.93 -17.79
CA TRP A 320 5.30 -3.75 -16.77
C TRP A 320 5.15 -3.08 -15.41
N LEU A 321 4.87 -3.88 -14.38
CA LEU A 321 4.72 -3.34 -13.04
C LEU A 321 6.08 -3.07 -12.41
N ASP A 322 6.28 -1.86 -11.92
CA ASP A 322 7.44 -1.38 -11.19
C ASP A 322 7.19 -1.48 -9.69
N VAL A 323 8.26 -1.38 -8.89
CA VAL A 323 8.20 -1.46 -7.44
C VAL A 323 8.85 -0.22 -6.82
N TYR A 324 8.11 0.48 -5.95
CA TYR A 324 8.66 1.51 -5.08
C TYR A 324 8.69 1.00 -3.64
N ILE A 325 9.81 1.20 -2.94
CA ILE A 325 10.03 0.75 -1.57
C ILE A 325 10.53 1.93 -0.74
N PRO A 326 9.75 2.42 0.24
CA PRO A 326 10.27 3.36 1.24
C PRO A 326 11.39 2.73 2.08
N ASP A 327 12.32 3.55 2.54
CA ASP A 327 13.49 3.13 3.30
C ASP A 327 13.94 4.23 4.27
N MET A 328 14.88 3.90 5.12
CA MET A 328 15.59 4.85 5.99
C MET A 328 16.62 5.65 5.19
N GLY A 329 16.17 6.65 4.43
CA GLY A 329 17.03 7.64 3.82
C GLY A 329 17.31 7.54 2.32
N TYR A 330 16.80 6.54 1.59
CA TYR A 330 16.96 6.47 0.13
C TYR A 330 15.62 6.27 -0.58
N GLY A 331 14.87 5.23 -0.18
CA GLY A 331 13.76 4.70 -0.95
C GLY A 331 14.25 4.09 -2.27
N CYS A 332 13.62 3.05 -2.74
CA CYS A 332 14.04 2.40 -4.00
C CYS A 332 12.90 2.43 -5.01
N LEU A 333 13.12 3.07 -6.16
CA LEU A 333 12.27 2.93 -7.34
C LEU A 333 12.93 1.94 -8.30
N LEU A 334 12.42 0.73 -8.32
CA LEU A 334 12.91 -0.38 -9.12
C LEU A 334 12.00 -0.54 -10.34
N MET A 335 12.51 -0.10 -11.50
CA MET A 335 11.79 -0.15 -12.78
C MET A 335 11.97 -1.51 -13.43
N ASN A 336 10.88 -2.15 -13.79
CA ASN A 336 10.86 -3.44 -14.46
C ASN A 336 11.35 -3.31 -15.91
N ARG A 337 12.35 -4.11 -16.29
CA ARG A 337 12.91 -4.18 -17.64
C ARG A 337 12.72 -5.56 -18.25
N LYS A 338 11.65 -6.26 -17.88
CA LYS A 338 11.24 -7.61 -18.27
C LYS A 338 12.10 -8.72 -17.62
N ASP A 339 13.39 -8.70 -17.89
CA ASP A 339 14.32 -9.74 -17.42
C ASP A 339 15.05 -9.35 -16.13
N TYR A 340 14.94 -8.10 -15.68
CA TYR A 340 15.55 -7.58 -14.46
C TYR A 340 14.90 -6.26 -14.04
N PHE A 341 15.13 -5.83 -12.80
CA PHE A 341 14.74 -4.53 -12.31
C PHE A 341 15.93 -3.57 -12.22
N GLU A 342 15.74 -2.35 -12.69
CA GLU A 342 16.73 -1.27 -12.71
C GLU A 342 16.40 -0.24 -11.61
N ASP A 343 17.36 0.06 -10.73
CA ASP A 343 17.20 1.15 -9.76
C ASP A 343 17.24 2.51 -10.49
N ARG A 344 16.13 3.22 -10.42
CA ARG A 344 15.94 4.55 -11.02
C ARG A 344 15.71 5.64 -9.98
N THR A 345 15.90 5.36 -8.70
CA THR A 345 15.63 6.29 -7.58
C THR A 345 16.37 7.61 -7.74
N ALA A 346 17.68 7.58 -7.88
CA ALA A 346 18.47 8.81 -8.08
C ALA A 346 18.20 9.48 -9.42
N PRO A 347 18.16 8.76 -10.57
CA PRO A 347 17.79 9.36 -11.84
C PRO A 347 16.40 9.98 -11.89
N SER A 348 15.42 9.46 -11.16
CA SER A 348 14.05 10.00 -11.11
C SER A 348 13.91 11.28 -10.27
N GLY A 349 14.87 11.56 -9.39
CA GLY A 349 14.83 12.68 -8.45
C GLY A 349 14.28 12.32 -7.06
N LEU A 350 13.74 11.12 -6.88
CA LEU A 350 13.20 10.67 -5.58
C LEU A 350 14.24 10.66 -4.47
N ALA A 351 15.45 10.16 -4.73
CA ALA A 351 16.52 10.07 -3.73
C ALA A 351 16.84 11.41 -3.03
N VAL A 352 16.71 12.54 -3.74
CA VAL A 352 17.03 13.86 -3.18
C VAL A 352 16.04 14.27 -2.10
N VAL A 353 14.77 13.90 -2.24
CA VAL A 353 13.70 14.25 -1.29
C VAL A 353 13.55 13.16 -0.25
N CYS A 354 13.37 11.91 -0.66
CA CYS A 354 13.20 10.76 0.23
C CYS A 354 14.41 10.56 1.14
N GLY A 355 15.62 10.84 0.65
CA GLY A 355 16.87 10.71 1.40
C GLY A 355 17.00 11.60 2.64
N GLN A 356 16.03 12.48 2.90
CA GLN A 356 16.01 13.36 4.06
C GLN A 356 15.20 12.79 5.23
N TYR A 357 14.42 11.73 5.00
CA TYR A 357 13.41 11.23 5.92
C TYR A 357 13.50 9.72 6.08
N THR A 358 12.80 9.19 7.08
CA THR A 358 12.52 7.76 7.20
C THR A 358 11.12 7.48 6.67
N GLY A 359 11.05 6.88 5.47
CA GLY A 359 9.79 6.53 4.81
C GLY A 359 9.21 5.22 5.32
N TRP A 360 7.90 5.19 5.63
CA TRP A 360 7.16 4.01 6.07
C TRP A 360 6.08 3.61 5.06
N GLY A 361 4.97 4.35 5.03
CA GLY A 361 3.85 4.12 4.14
C GLY A 361 4.09 4.75 2.77
N GLY A 362 4.60 3.98 1.82
CA GLY A 362 4.77 4.41 0.43
C GLY A 362 3.56 4.01 -0.42
N ILE A 363 3.07 4.93 -1.23
CA ILE A 363 1.91 4.74 -2.11
C ILE A 363 2.28 5.18 -3.52
N LEU A 364 1.91 4.37 -4.52
CA LEU A 364 1.83 4.75 -5.93
C LEU A 364 0.37 4.93 -6.31
N PHE A 365 -0.02 6.14 -6.71
CA PHE A 365 -1.40 6.49 -7.08
C PHE A 365 -1.43 7.71 -8.01
N ASP A 366 -2.47 7.86 -8.80
CA ASP A 366 -2.66 8.98 -9.72
C ASP A 366 -3.57 10.02 -9.05
N TYR A 367 -2.97 10.95 -8.25
CA TYR A 367 -3.76 11.87 -7.43
C TYR A 367 -4.40 13.03 -8.23
N ASP A 368 -3.87 13.36 -9.42
CA ASP A 368 -4.37 14.44 -10.26
C ASP A 368 -5.06 13.95 -11.55
N CYS A 369 -5.32 12.63 -11.64
CA CYS A 369 -5.97 11.95 -12.77
C CYS A 369 -5.34 12.26 -14.13
N ASP A 370 -4.02 12.54 -14.18
CA ASP A 370 -3.30 12.79 -15.44
C ASP A 370 -2.84 11.48 -16.10
N GLY A 371 -3.04 10.36 -15.41
CA GLY A 371 -2.77 9.00 -15.80
C GLY A 371 -1.35 8.55 -15.51
N TYR A 372 -0.50 9.31 -14.84
CA TYR A 372 0.79 8.87 -14.33
C TYR A 372 0.72 8.64 -12.83
N LEU A 373 1.39 7.58 -12.35
CA LEU A 373 1.41 7.30 -10.93
C LEU A 373 2.38 8.23 -10.21
N ASP A 374 1.89 8.87 -9.17
CA ASP A 374 2.61 9.73 -8.26
C ASP A 374 3.03 8.97 -7.01
N VAL A 375 3.87 9.56 -6.16
CA VAL A 375 4.35 8.94 -4.93
C VAL A 375 3.94 9.78 -3.72
N PHE A 376 3.23 9.16 -2.76
CA PHE A 376 3.09 9.70 -1.41
C PHE A 376 3.89 8.85 -0.43
N ILE A 377 4.50 9.49 0.59
CA ILE A 377 5.27 8.81 1.63
C ILE A 377 4.93 9.40 2.99
N ALA A 378 4.43 8.55 3.89
CA ALA A 378 4.33 8.88 5.30
C ALA A 378 5.68 8.68 5.98
N ASN A 379 6.21 9.73 6.62
CA ASN A 379 7.54 9.77 7.19
C ASN A 379 7.51 9.91 8.73
N GLY A 380 8.52 9.34 9.41
CA GLY A 380 8.66 9.49 10.85
C GLY A 380 9.87 8.75 11.41
N ASP A 381 10.55 9.33 12.40
CA ASP A 381 11.74 8.72 13.02
C ASP A 381 11.42 7.32 13.56
N PRO A 382 12.28 6.31 13.33
CA PRO A 382 12.03 4.93 13.74
C PRO A 382 12.28 4.69 15.24
N HIS A 383 13.10 5.49 15.90
CA HIS A 383 13.56 5.26 17.27
C HIS A 383 13.06 6.29 18.29
N HIS A 384 12.47 7.39 17.80
CA HIS A 384 11.97 8.47 18.63
C HIS A 384 10.67 9.00 18.07
N GLU A 385 9.86 9.63 18.90
CA GLU A 385 8.67 10.35 18.44
C GLU A 385 9.04 11.72 17.81
N TYR A 386 10.08 11.74 16.93
CA TYR A 386 10.45 12.96 16.20
C TYR A 386 9.62 13.06 14.92
N PRO A 387 8.84 14.14 14.79
CA PRO A 387 7.98 14.30 13.64
C PRO A 387 8.76 14.74 12.40
N GLU A 388 8.44 14.15 11.27
CA GLU A 388 8.97 14.45 9.95
C GLU A 388 7.89 14.99 9.02
N GLU A 389 8.27 15.60 7.90
CA GLU A 389 7.34 16.06 6.86
C GLU A 389 6.98 14.88 5.96
N ASP A 390 5.68 14.69 5.69
CA ASP A 390 5.25 13.76 4.66
C ASP A 390 5.49 14.34 3.27
N VAL A 391 5.68 13.47 2.29
CA VAL A 391 6.12 13.83 0.95
C VAL A 391 5.08 13.45 -0.08
N LEU A 392 4.82 14.36 -1.03
CA LEU A 392 4.03 14.10 -2.23
C LEU A 392 4.86 14.47 -3.47
N MET A 393 5.19 13.47 -4.27
CA MET A 393 6.02 13.61 -5.46
C MET A 393 5.19 13.38 -6.71
N ARG A 394 5.01 14.43 -7.52
CA ARG A 394 4.29 14.34 -8.78
C ARG A 394 5.19 13.80 -9.88
N ASN A 395 4.71 12.80 -10.62
CA ASN A 395 5.34 12.29 -11.83
C ASN A 395 5.12 13.27 -13.01
N ASP A 396 6.17 13.66 -13.68
CA ASP A 396 6.09 14.58 -14.84
C ASP A 396 5.79 13.88 -16.18
N GLY A 397 5.60 12.58 -16.16
CA GLY A 397 5.38 11.75 -17.34
C GLY A 397 6.63 11.52 -18.21
N ALA A 398 7.78 12.03 -17.77
CA ALA A 398 9.07 11.86 -18.45
C ALA A 398 10.09 11.09 -17.57
N GLY A 399 9.60 10.39 -16.55
CA GLY A 399 10.41 9.60 -15.62
C GLY A 399 11.09 10.42 -14.53
N LYS A 400 10.55 11.61 -14.22
CA LYS A 400 10.99 12.48 -13.14
C LYS A 400 9.86 12.77 -12.17
N PHE A 401 10.22 12.86 -10.90
CA PHE A 401 9.31 13.26 -9.84
C PHE A 401 9.67 14.64 -9.30
N VAL A 402 8.66 15.44 -9.04
CA VAL A 402 8.78 16.80 -8.51
C VAL A 402 8.05 16.87 -7.18
N ASP A 403 8.73 17.36 -6.15
CA ASP A 403 8.10 17.60 -4.84
C ASP A 403 7.05 18.71 -4.94
N VAL A 404 5.81 18.34 -4.68
CA VAL A 404 4.65 19.25 -4.70
C VAL A 404 3.98 19.36 -3.33
N ALA A 405 4.51 18.69 -2.29
CA ALA A 405 3.90 18.60 -0.98
C ALA A 405 3.50 19.97 -0.42
N LYS A 406 4.42 20.95 -0.40
CA LYS A 406 4.17 22.27 0.22
C LYS A 406 3.10 23.12 -0.47
N ILE A 407 2.72 22.78 -1.70
CA ILE A 407 1.66 23.46 -2.46
C ILE A 407 0.38 22.64 -2.54
N SER A 408 0.38 21.39 -2.05
CA SER A 408 -0.75 20.45 -2.11
C SER A 408 -1.59 20.42 -0.82
N GLY A 409 -1.50 21.43 0.05
CA GLY A 409 -2.36 21.58 1.22
C GLY A 409 -1.65 21.94 2.51
N GLU A 410 -2.43 22.35 3.51
CA GLU A 410 -1.89 22.76 4.82
C GLU A 410 -1.35 21.57 5.62
N TYR A 411 -1.83 20.35 5.37
CA TYR A 411 -1.34 19.12 5.97
C TYR A 411 0.18 18.97 5.76
N PHE A 412 0.66 19.14 4.54
CA PHE A 412 2.07 18.96 4.17
C PHE A 412 3.02 20.05 4.69
N LYS A 413 2.48 21.05 5.37
CA LYS A 413 3.28 22.08 6.08
C LYS A 413 3.51 21.73 7.55
N GLN A 414 2.91 20.64 8.01
CA GLN A 414 3.04 20.10 9.35
C GLN A 414 4.01 18.92 9.35
N LYS A 415 4.36 18.46 10.54
CA LYS A 415 5.22 17.31 10.75
C LYS A 415 4.50 16.29 11.60
N TYR A 416 4.66 15.01 11.23
CA TYR A 416 4.03 13.88 11.91
C TYR A 416 5.05 12.78 12.18
N VAL A 417 4.68 11.80 12.99
CA VAL A 417 5.44 10.54 13.11
C VAL A 417 4.67 9.50 12.33
N GLY A 418 4.72 9.63 11.00
CA GLY A 418 3.96 8.80 10.07
C GLY A 418 4.37 7.33 10.14
N ARG A 419 3.41 6.42 9.86
CA ARG A 419 3.60 4.97 9.73
C ARG A 419 2.81 4.45 8.54
N GLY A 420 1.67 3.81 8.76
CA GLY A 420 0.83 3.32 7.68
C GLY A 420 0.17 4.44 6.89
N ALA A 421 -0.01 4.20 5.60
CA ALA A 421 -0.82 5.05 4.74
C ALA A 421 -1.53 4.20 3.70
N THR A 422 -2.72 4.64 3.30
CA THR A 422 -3.51 4.01 2.26
C THR A 422 -4.35 5.04 1.50
N TYR A 423 -4.94 4.64 0.38
CA TYR A 423 -5.73 5.51 -0.48
C TYR A 423 -7.03 4.83 -0.96
N GLY A 424 -7.99 5.65 -1.34
CA GLY A 424 -9.25 5.21 -1.93
C GLY A 424 -10.16 6.41 -2.21
N ASP A 425 -11.07 6.25 -3.13
CA ASP A 425 -12.14 7.20 -3.42
C ASP A 425 -13.30 6.96 -2.42
N TYR A 426 -13.20 7.58 -1.20
CA TYR A 426 -14.13 7.26 -0.12
C TYR A 426 -15.48 8.00 -0.27
N ASP A 427 -15.53 9.11 -1.02
CA ASP A 427 -16.77 9.87 -1.26
C ASP A 427 -17.33 9.68 -2.68
N ASN A 428 -16.71 8.76 -3.46
CA ASN A 428 -17.12 8.35 -4.80
C ASN A 428 -17.22 9.53 -5.80
N ASP A 429 -16.35 10.53 -5.66
CA ASP A 429 -16.31 11.69 -6.56
C ASP A 429 -15.29 11.54 -7.69
N GLY A 430 -14.46 10.49 -7.63
CA GLY A 430 -13.57 10.04 -8.70
C GLY A 430 -12.12 10.46 -8.56
N ASP A 431 -11.75 11.15 -7.50
CA ASP A 431 -10.34 11.31 -7.16
C ASP A 431 -9.93 10.46 -5.93
N LEU A 432 -8.65 10.29 -5.73
CA LEU A 432 -8.13 9.41 -4.69
C LEU A 432 -7.74 10.21 -3.45
N ASP A 433 -8.32 9.83 -2.32
CA ASP A 433 -8.07 10.38 -1.00
C ASP A 433 -7.01 9.59 -0.25
N LEU A 434 -6.42 10.19 0.79
CA LEU A 434 -5.39 9.57 1.62
C LEU A 434 -5.87 9.36 3.06
N LEU A 435 -5.49 8.22 3.61
CA LEU A 435 -5.65 7.91 5.02
C LEU A 435 -4.27 7.60 5.61
N VAL A 436 -3.84 8.38 6.61
CA VAL A 436 -2.50 8.28 7.20
C VAL A 436 -2.60 7.96 8.69
N VAL A 437 -1.84 6.99 9.15
CA VAL A 437 -1.71 6.62 10.56
C VAL A 437 -0.42 7.19 11.13
N ASN A 438 -0.53 7.91 12.23
CA ASN A 438 0.58 8.50 12.94
C ASN A 438 0.83 7.78 14.26
N LEU A 439 2.10 7.53 14.59
CA LEU A 439 2.49 6.88 15.83
C LEU A 439 2.05 7.70 17.04
N ASN A 440 1.34 7.07 17.99
CA ASN A 440 0.84 7.69 19.21
C ASN A 440 0.03 8.99 18.99
N ASP A 441 -0.53 9.16 17.80
CA ASP A 441 -1.34 10.33 17.42
C ASP A 441 -2.58 9.90 16.63
N ARG A 442 -3.41 10.88 16.28
CA ARG A 442 -4.64 10.66 15.51
C ARG A 442 -4.30 10.29 14.06
N ALA A 443 -5.06 9.36 13.52
CA ALA A 443 -5.10 9.15 12.09
C ALA A 443 -5.60 10.42 11.36
N ARG A 444 -5.22 10.58 10.10
CA ARG A 444 -5.61 11.71 9.24
C ARG A 444 -6.31 11.21 7.99
N LEU A 445 -7.52 11.68 7.77
CA LEU A 445 -8.24 11.54 6.51
C LEU A 445 -8.05 12.82 5.70
N LEU A 446 -7.38 12.71 4.57
CA LEU A 446 -7.05 13.82 3.69
C LEU A 446 -7.87 13.69 2.42
N ARG A 447 -8.91 14.51 2.28
CA ARG A 447 -9.71 14.56 1.07
C ARG A 447 -8.94 15.28 -0.03
N ASN A 448 -8.93 14.70 -1.21
CA ASN A 448 -8.42 15.32 -2.41
C ASN A 448 -9.44 16.31 -2.95
N ASP A 449 -9.08 17.58 -3.10
CA ASP A 449 -9.97 18.61 -3.64
C ASP A 449 -9.48 18.99 -5.06
N GLY A 450 -9.97 18.27 -6.06
CA GLY A 450 -9.80 18.59 -7.47
C GLY A 450 -8.88 17.69 -8.27
N GLY A 451 -8.55 16.51 -7.81
CA GLY A 451 -7.94 15.46 -8.62
C GLY A 451 -8.81 15.10 -9.82
N ASN A 452 -10.11 15.07 -9.61
CA ASN A 452 -11.15 14.78 -10.61
C ASN A 452 -11.44 15.92 -11.61
N ARG A 453 -10.66 17.01 -11.61
CA ARG A 453 -10.72 18.02 -12.70
C ARG A 453 -10.30 17.46 -14.05
N ASN A 454 -9.39 16.50 -14.04
CA ASN A 454 -9.14 15.62 -15.17
C ASN A 454 -10.17 14.49 -15.23
N ASN A 455 -10.32 13.86 -16.39
CA ASN A 455 -11.21 12.71 -16.50
C ASN A 455 -10.59 11.48 -15.84
N TRP A 456 -11.47 10.63 -15.34
CA TRP A 456 -11.10 9.42 -14.64
C TRP A 456 -12.00 8.22 -14.99
N LEU A 457 -11.61 7.03 -14.61
CA LEU A 457 -12.40 5.82 -14.75
C LEU A 457 -12.03 4.83 -13.64
N ILE A 458 -13.01 4.41 -12.86
CA ILE A 458 -12.83 3.34 -11.87
C ILE A 458 -13.48 2.07 -12.41
N ILE A 459 -12.71 1.00 -12.47
CA ILE A 459 -13.18 -0.34 -12.85
C ILE A 459 -13.23 -1.21 -11.59
N ASN A 460 -14.38 -1.84 -11.37
CA ASN A 460 -14.61 -2.76 -10.26
C ASN A 460 -14.89 -4.17 -10.83
N PRO A 461 -13.84 -5.01 -11.00
CA PRO A 461 -13.99 -6.37 -11.51
C PRO A 461 -14.57 -7.29 -10.43
N LYS A 462 -15.67 -7.98 -10.76
CA LYS A 462 -16.32 -8.92 -9.85
C LYS A 462 -16.39 -10.33 -10.47
N LEU A 463 -16.27 -11.35 -9.63
CA LEU A 463 -16.48 -12.75 -10.00
C LEU A 463 -17.95 -13.00 -10.41
N PRO A 464 -18.29 -14.19 -10.95
CA PRO A 464 -19.62 -14.46 -11.52
C PRO A 464 -20.81 -14.37 -10.56
N ASN A 465 -20.59 -14.31 -9.25
CA ASN A 465 -21.62 -14.03 -8.25
C ASN A 465 -22.01 -12.53 -8.19
N GLY A 466 -21.21 -11.65 -8.83
CA GLY A 466 -21.43 -10.22 -8.90
C GLY A 466 -21.12 -9.45 -7.63
N LYS A 467 -20.56 -10.12 -6.61
CA LYS A 467 -20.22 -9.55 -5.30
C LYS A 467 -18.73 -9.64 -4.99
N THR A 468 -18.14 -10.83 -5.09
CA THR A 468 -16.74 -11.12 -4.78
C THR A 468 -15.80 -10.38 -5.70
N ASP A 469 -14.79 -9.71 -5.16
CA ASP A 469 -13.72 -9.06 -5.92
C ASP A 469 -12.90 -10.10 -6.70
N ALA A 470 -12.58 -9.78 -7.95
CA ALA A 470 -11.75 -10.66 -8.78
C ALA A 470 -10.25 -10.44 -8.46
N VAL A 471 -9.82 -10.76 -7.24
CA VAL A 471 -8.43 -10.61 -6.80
C VAL A 471 -7.50 -11.36 -7.75
N GLY A 472 -6.41 -10.71 -8.19
CA GLY A 472 -5.50 -11.22 -9.23
C GLY A 472 -5.91 -10.90 -10.66
N ALA A 473 -7.08 -10.27 -10.89
CA ALA A 473 -7.42 -9.76 -12.21
C ALA A 473 -6.50 -8.60 -12.60
N ARG A 474 -6.10 -8.54 -13.87
CA ARG A 474 -5.41 -7.37 -14.45
C ARG A 474 -6.36 -6.56 -15.32
N VAL A 475 -6.45 -5.26 -15.03
CA VAL A 475 -7.20 -4.29 -15.83
C VAL A 475 -6.24 -3.48 -16.68
N THR A 476 -6.48 -3.44 -17.99
CA THR A 476 -5.73 -2.61 -18.95
C THR A 476 -6.66 -1.57 -19.54
N VAL A 477 -6.30 -0.30 -19.43
CA VAL A 477 -7.02 0.82 -20.03
C VAL A 477 -6.19 1.45 -21.13
N THR A 478 -6.78 1.59 -22.32
CA THR A 478 -6.15 2.22 -23.48
C THR A 478 -6.92 3.48 -23.86
N THR A 479 -6.21 4.61 -23.94
CA THR A 479 -6.74 5.88 -24.47
C THR A 479 -5.91 6.36 -25.63
N ARG A 480 -6.50 7.17 -26.54
CA ARG A 480 -5.76 7.87 -27.60
C ARG A 480 -5.37 9.26 -27.12
N SER A 481 -4.10 9.60 -27.26
CA SER A 481 -3.66 10.96 -26.96
C SER A 481 -4.31 11.96 -27.91
N ALA A 482 -5.12 12.86 -27.38
CA ALA A 482 -5.70 13.97 -28.15
C ALA A 482 -4.76 15.19 -28.26
N SER A 483 -3.70 15.29 -27.46
CA SER A 483 -2.95 16.54 -27.26
C SER A 483 -1.43 16.50 -27.47
N SER A 484 -0.82 15.33 -27.55
CA SER A 484 0.64 15.25 -27.65
C SER A 484 1.10 14.91 -29.05
N GLY A 485 1.01 15.64 -30.10
CA GLY A 485 1.64 15.43 -31.42
C GLY A 485 2.31 14.08 -31.74
N GLN A 486 2.30 13.14 -30.83
CA GLN A 486 2.66 11.74 -30.96
C GLN A 486 1.39 10.92 -31.11
N ALA A 487 1.17 10.40 -32.31
CA ALA A 487 0.09 9.45 -32.61
C ALA A 487 0.41 8.11 -31.92
N GLY A 488 0.08 7.97 -30.63
CA GLY A 488 0.26 6.76 -29.83
C GLY A 488 -0.92 6.52 -28.92
N SER A 489 -1.26 5.26 -28.68
CA SER A 489 -2.17 4.87 -27.61
C SER A 489 -1.43 4.97 -26.26
N LEU A 490 -2.06 5.56 -25.26
CA LEU A 490 -1.60 5.51 -23.88
C LEU A 490 -2.20 4.26 -23.25
N ILE A 491 -1.38 3.45 -22.61
CA ILE A 491 -1.78 2.20 -21.95
C ILE A 491 -1.47 2.36 -20.46
N GLN A 492 -2.40 1.96 -19.63
CA GLN A 492 -2.26 1.87 -18.19
C GLN A 492 -2.68 0.47 -17.76
N ILE A 493 -1.98 -0.13 -16.81
CA ILE A 493 -2.32 -1.43 -16.24
C ILE A 493 -2.43 -1.32 -14.72
N GLN A 494 -3.35 -2.08 -14.15
CA GLN A 494 -3.45 -2.31 -12.71
C GLN A 494 -3.84 -3.75 -12.43
N ASP A 495 -3.17 -4.38 -11.47
CA ASP A 495 -3.62 -5.65 -10.91
C ASP A 495 -4.53 -5.36 -9.70
N LEU A 496 -5.64 -6.09 -9.58
CA LEU A 496 -6.52 -6.02 -8.44
C LEU A 496 -5.90 -6.80 -7.28
N ILE A 497 -4.99 -6.16 -6.57
CA ILE A 497 -4.36 -6.62 -5.33
C ILE A 497 -4.47 -5.50 -4.31
N PRO A 498 -5.38 -5.59 -3.34
CA PRO A 498 -5.69 -4.45 -2.47
C PRO A 498 -4.63 -4.18 -1.39
N VAL A 499 -3.83 -5.18 -1.00
CA VAL A 499 -2.76 -4.98 0.00
C VAL A 499 -1.59 -4.24 -0.62
N ARG A 500 -1.45 -2.97 -0.27
CA ARG A 500 -0.44 -2.04 -0.79
C ARG A 500 0.02 -1.12 0.32
N GLY A 501 1.32 -0.79 0.33
CA GLY A 501 1.91 0.08 1.33
C GLY A 501 2.28 -0.66 2.63
N TYR A 502 2.52 0.13 3.68
CA TYR A 502 2.98 -0.37 4.97
C TYR A 502 1.80 -0.75 5.87
N LEU A 503 1.67 -2.03 6.23
CA LEU A 503 0.65 -2.58 7.13
C LEU A 503 -0.80 -2.30 6.72
N SER A 504 -1.03 -1.92 5.46
CA SER A 504 -2.26 -1.27 5.03
C SER A 504 -2.87 -1.93 3.80
N GLN A 505 -4.17 -1.70 3.60
CA GLN A 505 -4.90 -2.11 2.42
C GLN A 505 -5.61 -0.90 1.79
N ALA A 506 -5.49 -0.75 0.47
CA ALA A 506 -6.14 0.28 -0.32
C ALA A 506 -7.51 -0.18 -0.84
N ASP A 507 -8.24 0.75 -1.45
CA ASP A 507 -9.42 0.45 -2.26
C ASP A 507 -9.09 -0.66 -3.27
N SER A 508 -9.94 -1.68 -3.35
CA SER A 508 -9.77 -2.79 -4.29
C SER A 508 -10.11 -2.42 -5.72
N ARG A 509 -10.85 -1.33 -5.93
CA ARG A 509 -11.22 -0.87 -7.27
C ARG A 509 -10.00 -0.31 -8.02
N CYS A 510 -9.93 -0.60 -9.33
CA CYS A 510 -8.84 -0.10 -10.17
C CYS A 510 -9.16 1.31 -10.68
N HIS A 511 -8.39 2.30 -10.25
CA HIS A 511 -8.55 3.70 -10.63
C HIS A 511 -7.59 4.07 -11.75
N PHE A 512 -8.10 4.77 -12.78
CA PHE A 512 -7.33 5.23 -13.94
C PHE A 512 -7.62 6.71 -14.22
N GLY A 513 -6.61 7.55 -14.13
CA GLY A 513 -6.68 8.91 -14.67
C GLY A 513 -6.64 8.88 -16.19
N LEU A 514 -7.53 9.63 -16.81
CA LEU A 514 -7.65 9.70 -18.27
C LEU A 514 -7.19 11.06 -18.84
N GLY A 515 -6.75 11.99 -17.98
CA GLY A 515 -6.38 13.34 -18.37
C GLY A 515 -7.53 14.04 -19.09
N THR A 516 -7.31 14.48 -20.32
CA THR A 516 -8.33 15.15 -21.14
C THR A 516 -9.21 14.21 -21.97
N ALA A 517 -8.96 12.87 -21.90
CA ALA A 517 -9.72 11.92 -22.71
C ALA A 517 -11.11 11.66 -22.12
N GLY A 518 -12.17 11.99 -22.86
CA GLY A 518 -13.56 11.80 -22.41
C GLY A 518 -14.04 10.34 -22.45
N GLN A 519 -13.20 9.40 -22.84
CA GLN A 519 -13.46 7.96 -22.85
C GLN A 519 -12.18 7.15 -22.92
N ALA A 520 -12.22 5.92 -22.40
CA ALA A 520 -11.26 4.88 -22.74
C ALA A 520 -11.67 4.20 -24.06
N ASP A 521 -10.74 4.07 -25.01
CA ASP A 521 -11.02 3.38 -26.28
C ASP A 521 -11.22 1.87 -26.06
N VAL A 522 -10.41 1.30 -25.16
CA VAL A 522 -10.49 -0.10 -24.76
C VAL A 522 -10.29 -0.23 -23.26
N VAL A 523 -11.10 -1.02 -22.60
CA VAL A 523 -10.88 -1.57 -21.28
C VAL A 523 -10.82 -3.08 -21.44
N GLU A 524 -9.72 -3.69 -21.08
CA GLU A 524 -9.53 -5.13 -21.12
C GLU A 524 -9.28 -5.65 -19.70
N ILE A 525 -10.02 -6.69 -19.30
CA ILE A 525 -9.87 -7.34 -18.00
C ILE A 525 -9.43 -8.77 -18.26
N ARG A 526 -8.21 -9.10 -17.84
CA ARG A 526 -7.73 -10.48 -17.73
C ARG A 526 -8.12 -10.98 -16.35
N TRP A 527 -9.04 -11.93 -16.30
CA TRP A 527 -9.55 -12.54 -15.08
C TRP A 527 -8.51 -13.50 -14.45
N PRO A 528 -8.64 -13.85 -13.16
CA PRO A 528 -7.74 -14.81 -12.52
C PRO A 528 -7.66 -16.15 -13.25
N ASP A 529 -8.78 -16.62 -13.83
CA ASP A 529 -8.84 -17.86 -14.63
C ASP A 529 -8.32 -17.70 -16.07
N LYS A 530 -7.60 -16.59 -16.37
CA LYS A 530 -6.97 -16.24 -17.65
C LYS A 530 -7.93 -15.94 -18.81
N ARG A 531 -9.23 -15.97 -18.61
CA ARG A 531 -10.20 -15.44 -19.59
C ARG A 531 -10.07 -13.93 -19.69
N THR A 532 -10.58 -13.37 -20.78
CA THR A 532 -10.51 -11.93 -21.03
C THR A 532 -11.87 -11.37 -21.38
N THR A 533 -12.24 -10.24 -20.77
CA THR A 533 -13.38 -9.42 -21.16
C THR A 533 -12.86 -8.12 -21.77
N ARG A 534 -13.43 -7.72 -22.91
CA ARG A 534 -13.03 -6.51 -23.62
C ARG A 534 -14.22 -5.60 -23.87
N LEU A 535 -14.12 -4.37 -23.31
CA LEU A 535 -15.09 -3.30 -23.52
C LEU A 535 -14.46 -2.24 -24.43
N THR A 536 -15.28 -1.53 -25.20
CA THR A 536 -14.81 -0.48 -26.10
C THR A 536 -15.61 0.79 -25.93
N LYS A 537 -14.95 1.96 -26.06
CA LYS A 537 -15.57 3.28 -25.94
C LYS A 537 -16.28 3.48 -24.60
N VAL A 538 -15.58 3.12 -23.53
CA VAL A 538 -16.08 3.30 -22.16
C VAL A 538 -15.97 4.78 -21.80
N LYS A 539 -17.07 5.41 -21.44
CA LYS A 539 -17.08 6.83 -21.05
C LYS A 539 -16.26 7.08 -19.80
N ALA A 540 -15.64 8.23 -19.73
CA ALA A 540 -14.97 8.72 -18.53
C ALA A 540 -15.97 9.11 -17.42
N ASN A 541 -15.43 9.38 -16.24
CA ASN A 541 -16.10 9.91 -15.05
C ASN A 541 -17.24 9.01 -14.58
N GLN A 542 -16.90 7.73 -14.35
CA GLN A 542 -17.82 6.76 -13.79
C GLN A 542 -17.09 5.62 -13.06
N ILE A 543 -17.78 5.04 -12.10
CA ILE A 543 -17.41 3.74 -11.50
C ILE A 543 -18.15 2.66 -12.28
N LEU A 544 -17.41 1.73 -12.88
CA LEU A 544 -17.96 0.67 -13.73
C LEU A 544 -17.69 -0.70 -13.12
N THR A 545 -18.73 -1.33 -12.60
CA THR A 545 -18.65 -2.73 -12.20
C THR A 545 -18.73 -3.63 -13.42
N VAL A 546 -17.76 -4.52 -13.58
CA VAL A 546 -17.71 -5.51 -14.66
C VAL A 546 -17.72 -6.91 -14.02
N ILE A 547 -18.75 -7.68 -14.35
CA ILE A 547 -18.93 -9.03 -13.80
C ILE A 547 -18.38 -10.05 -14.80
N GLN A 548 -17.55 -10.97 -14.31
CA GLN A 548 -17.03 -12.08 -15.10
C GLN A 548 -18.19 -12.98 -15.60
N GLU A 549 -18.18 -13.32 -16.86
CA GLU A 549 -19.17 -14.28 -17.40
C GLU A 549 -18.96 -15.67 -16.77
N ARG A 550 -20.06 -16.38 -16.48
CA ARG A 550 -19.96 -17.76 -16.03
C ARG A 550 -19.35 -18.66 -17.13
N LYS A 551 -18.55 -19.65 -16.73
CA LYS A 551 -18.13 -20.68 -17.67
C LYS A 551 -19.43 -21.38 -18.16
N ASN A 552 -19.63 -21.43 -19.47
CA ASN A 552 -20.66 -22.31 -20.02
C ASN A 552 -20.25 -23.75 -19.68
N GLU A 553 -21.09 -24.47 -18.95
CA GLU A 553 -20.93 -25.88 -18.64
C GLU A 553 -20.99 -26.74 -19.93
#